data_471bff8de4a58a553b8d3be84eba99c7
#
_entry.id   471bff8de4a58a553b8d3be84eba99c7
#
_cell.length_a   1.000
_cell.length_b   1.000
_cell.length_c   1.000
_cell.angle_alpha   90.00
_cell.angle_beta   90.00
_cell.angle_gamma   90.00
#
_symmetry.space_group_name_H-M   'P 1'
#
loop_
_entity.id
_entity.type
_entity.pdbx_description
1 polymer ?
#
loop_
_entity_poly.entity_id
_entity_poly.type
_entity_poly.pdbx_seq_one_letter_code
_entity_poly.pdbx_strand_id
1 'polypeptide(L)'
;MLDCWALLGSPGDLAVVNVFAGTPVPGRLTRWDRVTGAVDSSVRTRERATEDAEALAQVGRGAVNLPLLDAEYRAPGPSPSLRDIDQALTANVPATSRVYAPAGLGNNTDHELVRWYARVLARRGIPVSLYADLPYCVVHGWPHWVDGSEPDSHRDVDAFWRTFLLDVPELEELRNARTERLDDERAAAKLAAMRTYRTQFSSLDGGTAGILSNAAIHRFEVMWDLDATAPPDRERKRR
;
A
#
# COMPACT_ATOMS: atom_id res chain seq x y z
N MET A 1 -2.40 -4.50 0.14
CA MET A 1 -2.51 -5.61 1.12
C MET A 1 -2.49 -5.05 2.55
N LEU A 2 -2.42 -5.89 3.58
CA LEU A 2 -2.57 -5.51 4.99
C LEU A 2 -1.27 -4.95 5.59
N ASP A 3 -0.81 -3.80 5.11
CA ASP A 3 0.51 -3.24 5.43
C ASP A 3 0.61 -2.63 6.85
N CYS A 4 -0.55 -2.32 7.45
CA CYS A 4 -0.67 -1.71 8.78
C CYS A 4 -1.45 -2.62 9.73
N TRP A 5 -1.03 -3.87 9.90
CA TRP A 5 -1.74 -4.87 10.72
C TRP A 5 -1.87 -4.46 12.18
N ALA A 6 -0.80 -3.86 12.72
CA ALA A 6 -0.82 -3.33 14.08
C ALA A 6 -1.92 -2.26 14.26
N LEU A 7 -2.04 -1.35 13.29
CA LEU A 7 -3.05 -0.30 13.28
C LEU A 7 -4.45 -0.90 13.10
N LEU A 8 -4.62 -1.84 12.16
CA LEU A 8 -5.91 -2.50 11.92
C LEU A 8 -6.45 -3.21 13.15
N GLY A 9 -5.60 -3.85 13.94
CA GLY A 9 -5.95 -4.51 15.20
C GLY A 9 -6.01 -3.58 16.42
N SER A 10 -5.72 -2.29 16.28
CA SER A 10 -5.77 -1.35 17.41
C SER A 10 -7.20 -0.98 17.78
N PRO A 11 -7.47 -0.64 19.06
CA PRO A 11 -8.79 -0.14 19.45
C PRO A 11 -9.03 1.27 18.86
N GLY A 12 -10.31 1.61 18.65
CA GLY A 12 -10.75 2.93 18.19
C GLY A 12 -11.38 2.92 16.80
N ASP A 13 -11.90 4.07 16.40
CA ASP A 13 -12.56 4.24 15.12
C ASP A 13 -11.51 4.36 14.01
N LEU A 14 -11.49 3.38 13.14
CA LEU A 14 -10.61 3.32 11.98
C LEU A 14 -11.44 2.94 10.75
N ALA A 15 -11.45 3.79 9.75
CA ALA A 15 -12.00 3.48 8.44
C ALA A 15 -10.89 3.01 7.50
N VAL A 16 -11.08 1.85 6.88
CA VAL A 16 -10.25 1.39 5.77
C VAL A 16 -10.88 1.85 4.46
N VAL A 17 -10.08 2.42 3.56
CA VAL A 17 -10.57 2.94 2.29
C VAL A 17 -9.76 2.37 1.14
N ASN A 18 -10.41 1.63 0.27
CA ASN A 18 -9.84 1.16 -0.99
C ASN A 18 -10.13 2.20 -2.08
N VAL A 19 -9.14 3.01 -2.41
CA VAL A 19 -9.31 4.16 -3.31
C VAL A 19 -9.58 3.71 -4.75
N PHE A 20 -8.88 2.69 -5.22
CA PHE A 20 -8.99 2.17 -6.59
C PHE A 20 -9.68 0.79 -6.60
N ALA A 21 -10.94 0.76 -6.17
CA ALA A 21 -11.76 -0.44 -6.08
C ALA A 21 -12.91 -0.48 -7.10
N GLY A 22 -12.91 0.44 -8.06
CA GLY A 22 -13.94 0.51 -9.11
C GLY A 22 -13.95 -0.74 -9.99
N THR A 23 -15.14 -1.21 -10.33
CA THR A 23 -15.30 -2.38 -11.19
C THR A 23 -15.23 -1.96 -12.67
N PRO A 24 -14.31 -2.55 -13.47
CA PRO A 24 -14.27 -2.27 -14.91
C PRO A 24 -15.50 -2.81 -15.65
N VAL A 25 -15.71 -2.33 -16.86
CA VAL A 25 -16.79 -2.86 -17.70
C VAL A 25 -16.57 -4.34 -18.03
N PRO A 26 -17.62 -5.17 -18.06
CA PRO A 26 -17.51 -6.58 -18.44
C PRO A 26 -16.90 -6.79 -19.82
N GLY A 27 -16.30 -7.94 -20.06
CA GLY A 27 -15.68 -8.29 -21.34
C GLY A 27 -14.24 -7.80 -21.51
N ARG A 28 -13.65 -7.20 -20.47
CA ARG A 28 -12.22 -6.86 -20.44
C ARG A 28 -11.43 -7.90 -19.66
N LEU A 29 -10.19 -8.10 -20.07
CA LEU A 29 -9.26 -8.96 -19.36
C LEU A 29 -7.85 -8.36 -19.45
N THR A 30 -7.32 -7.87 -18.32
CA THR A 30 -5.97 -7.31 -18.25
C THR A 30 -4.91 -8.42 -18.30
N ARG A 31 -3.65 -8.01 -18.48
CA ARG A 31 -2.53 -8.95 -18.42
C ARG A 31 -2.40 -9.59 -17.04
N TRP A 32 -2.51 -8.79 -15.99
CA TRP A 32 -2.40 -9.26 -14.61
C TRP A 32 -3.54 -10.22 -14.26
N ASP A 33 -4.77 -9.88 -14.61
CA ASP A 33 -5.92 -10.75 -14.36
C ASP A 33 -5.78 -12.11 -15.07
N ARG A 34 -5.23 -12.11 -16.29
CA ARG A 34 -4.93 -13.35 -17.01
C ARG A 34 -3.86 -14.17 -16.27
N VAL A 35 -2.78 -13.54 -15.78
CA VAL A 35 -1.73 -14.22 -15.00
C VAL A 35 -2.29 -14.82 -13.71
N THR A 36 -3.26 -14.15 -13.08
CA THR A 36 -3.93 -14.64 -11.87
C THR A 36 -5.14 -15.55 -12.16
N GLY A 37 -5.31 -16.02 -13.41
CA GLY A 37 -6.30 -17.01 -13.81
C GLY A 37 -7.75 -16.48 -13.90
N ALA A 38 -7.95 -15.17 -14.05
CA ALA A 38 -9.27 -14.61 -14.29
C ALA A 38 -9.75 -14.86 -15.72
N VAL A 39 -11.07 -14.87 -15.89
CA VAL A 39 -11.73 -14.94 -17.20
C VAL A 39 -12.32 -13.59 -17.60
N ASP A 40 -12.56 -12.70 -16.64
CA ASP A 40 -13.11 -11.36 -16.83
C ASP A 40 -12.67 -10.45 -15.69
N SER A 41 -12.19 -9.24 -16.00
CA SER A 41 -11.69 -8.30 -14.99
C SER A 41 -12.78 -7.77 -14.06
N SER A 42 -14.02 -7.67 -14.53
CA SER A 42 -15.13 -7.24 -13.65
C SER A 42 -15.51 -8.30 -12.63
N VAL A 43 -15.37 -9.59 -12.99
CA VAL A 43 -15.54 -10.71 -12.06
C VAL A 43 -14.39 -10.70 -11.06
N ARG A 44 -13.14 -10.58 -11.55
CA ARG A 44 -11.94 -10.54 -10.70
C ARG A 44 -11.99 -9.42 -9.66
N THR A 45 -12.45 -8.23 -10.05
CA THR A 45 -12.57 -7.11 -9.09
C THR A 45 -13.55 -7.43 -7.96
N ARG A 46 -14.66 -8.10 -8.24
CA ARG A 46 -15.60 -8.52 -7.19
C ARG A 46 -15.02 -9.61 -6.29
N GLU A 47 -14.27 -10.57 -6.86
CA GLU A 47 -13.57 -11.59 -6.07
C GLU A 47 -12.57 -10.94 -5.12
N ARG A 48 -11.77 -9.98 -5.59
CA ARG A 48 -10.81 -9.22 -4.75
C ARG A 48 -11.52 -8.44 -3.65
N ALA A 49 -12.65 -7.82 -3.93
CA ALA A 49 -13.43 -7.11 -2.91
C ALA A 49 -13.97 -8.07 -1.82
N THR A 50 -14.36 -9.29 -2.20
CA THR A 50 -14.78 -10.33 -1.26
C THR A 50 -13.61 -10.80 -0.40
N GLU A 51 -12.45 -11.07 -1.01
CA GLU A 51 -11.23 -11.47 -0.30
C GLU A 51 -10.76 -10.39 0.68
N ASP A 52 -10.86 -9.12 0.29
CA ASP A 52 -10.51 -7.99 1.14
C ASP A 52 -11.45 -7.91 2.36
N ALA A 53 -12.75 -8.07 2.15
CA ALA A 53 -13.72 -8.11 3.23
C ALA A 53 -13.47 -9.28 4.20
N GLU A 54 -13.15 -10.47 3.68
CA GLU A 54 -12.79 -11.65 4.48
C GLU A 54 -11.50 -11.42 5.30
N ALA A 55 -10.49 -10.78 4.70
CA ALA A 55 -9.24 -10.48 5.37
C ALA A 55 -9.42 -9.45 6.50
N LEU A 56 -10.15 -8.37 6.24
CA LEU A 56 -10.42 -7.30 7.21
C LEU A 56 -11.34 -7.77 8.35
N ALA A 57 -12.27 -8.68 8.07
CA ALA A 57 -13.14 -9.25 9.09
C ALA A 57 -12.37 -9.99 10.20
N GLN A 58 -11.16 -10.51 9.92
CA GLN A 58 -10.31 -11.17 10.92
C GLN A 58 -9.86 -10.23 12.04
N VAL A 59 -9.89 -8.92 11.81
CA VAL A 59 -9.59 -7.88 12.80
C VAL A 59 -10.81 -7.01 13.11
N GLY A 60 -12.02 -7.46 12.76
CA GLY A 60 -13.28 -6.76 13.04
C GLY A 60 -13.43 -5.47 12.23
N ARG A 61 -12.80 -5.37 11.05
CA ARG A 61 -12.86 -4.20 10.18
C ARG A 61 -13.63 -4.51 8.89
N GLY A 62 -14.04 -3.44 8.21
CA GLY A 62 -14.55 -3.46 6.85
C GLY A 62 -13.95 -2.30 6.06
N ALA A 63 -14.11 -2.31 4.74
CA ALA A 63 -13.60 -1.26 3.88
C ALA A 63 -14.72 -0.45 3.19
N VAL A 64 -14.44 0.82 2.95
CA VAL A 64 -15.17 1.66 2.00
C VAL A 64 -14.46 1.55 0.65
N ASN A 65 -15.13 0.97 -0.34
CA ASN A 65 -14.61 0.83 -1.69
C ASN A 65 -15.02 2.03 -2.55
N LEU A 66 -14.06 2.85 -3.00
CA LEU A 66 -14.35 3.98 -3.88
C LEU A 66 -14.43 3.53 -5.35
N PRO A 67 -15.20 4.24 -6.19
CA PRO A 67 -15.47 3.79 -7.56
C PRO A 67 -14.37 4.12 -8.58
N LEU A 68 -13.18 4.54 -8.13
CA LEU A 68 -12.06 4.83 -9.02
C LEU A 68 -11.43 3.53 -9.54
N LEU A 69 -11.16 3.49 -10.86
CA LEU A 69 -10.55 2.30 -11.47
C LEU A 69 -9.05 2.24 -11.16
N ASP A 70 -8.56 1.03 -10.83
CA ASP A 70 -7.15 0.70 -10.79
C ASP A 70 -6.47 0.98 -12.15
N ALA A 71 -5.17 1.31 -12.12
CA ALA A 71 -4.36 1.66 -13.29
C ALA A 71 -4.50 0.63 -14.43
N GLU A 72 -4.57 -0.64 -14.10
CA GLU A 72 -4.70 -1.72 -15.08
C GLU A 72 -6.03 -1.73 -15.84
N TYR A 73 -7.08 -1.16 -15.24
CA TYR A 73 -8.41 -1.13 -15.83
C TYR A 73 -8.71 0.17 -16.57
N ARG A 74 -7.86 1.19 -16.42
CA ARG A 74 -8.05 2.46 -17.10
C ARG A 74 -7.82 2.33 -18.61
N ALA A 75 -8.62 3.06 -19.40
CA ALA A 75 -8.32 3.26 -20.81
C ALA A 75 -7.06 4.13 -20.95
N PRO A 76 -6.34 4.07 -22.10
CA PRO A 76 -5.29 5.04 -22.37
C PRO A 76 -5.82 6.47 -22.26
N GLY A 77 -5.18 7.29 -21.43
CA GLY A 77 -5.61 8.64 -21.14
C GLY A 77 -5.02 9.16 -19.83
N PRO A 78 -5.45 10.33 -19.35
CA PRO A 78 -4.97 10.87 -18.10
C PRO A 78 -5.40 10.00 -16.93
N SER A 79 -4.51 9.83 -15.95
CA SER A 79 -4.83 9.23 -14.66
C SER A 79 -5.87 10.08 -13.91
N PRO A 80 -6.62 9.50 -12.95
CA PRO A 80 -7.47 10.26 -12.05
C PRO A 80 -6.68 11.42 -11.42
N SER A 81 -7.32 12.58 -11.35
CA SER A 81 -6.70 13.73 -10.69
C SER A 81 -6.83 13.63 -9.17
N LEU A 82 -6.04 14.41 -8.44
CA LEU A 82 -6.19 14.53 -6.99
C LEU A 82 -7.58 15.06 -6.59
N ARG A 83 -8.23 15.81 -7.50
CA ARG A 83 -9.60 16.27 -7.30
C ARG A 83 -10.61 15.13 -7.38
N ASP A 84 -10.42 14.17 -8.27
CA ASP A 84 -11.31 13.01 -8.39
C ASP A 84 -11.21 12.15 -7.12
N ILE A 85 -10.01 12.00 -6.56
CA ILE A 85 -9.80 11.32 -5.28
C ILE A 85 -10.49 12.11 -4.14
N ASP A 86 -10.29 13.43 -4.08
CA ASP A 86 -10.90 14.31 -3.07
C ASP A 86 -12.43 14.20 -3.09
N GLN A 87 -13.04 14.25 -4.26
CA GLN A 87 -14.48 14.12 -4.45
C GLN A 87 -15.01 12.75 -4.03
N ALA A 88 -14.33 11.67 -4.45
CA ALA A 88 -14.73 10.31 -4.10
C ALA A 88 -14.63 10.07 -2.58
N LEU A 89 -13.57 10.53 -1.93
CA LEU A 89 -13.40 10.44 -0.49
C LEU A 89 -14.45 11.25 0.26
N THR A 90 -14.63 12.54 -0.09
CA THR A 90 -15.59 13.42 0.60
C THR A 90 -17.03 12.91 0.49
N ALA A 91 -17.38 12.25 -0.60
CA ALA A 91 -18.71 11.69 -0.80
C ALA A 91 -18.98 10.40 0.01
N ASN A 92 -17.94 9.66 0.42
CA ASN A 92 -18.08 8.30 0.94
C ASN A 92 -17.46 8.09 2.33
N VAL A 93 -16.60 9.01 2.79
CA VAL A 93 -15.85 8.86 4.05
C VAL A 93 -16.09 10.07 4.96
N PRO A 94 -16.43 9.85 6.24
CA PRO A 94 -16.57 10.94 7.20
C PRO A 94 -15.24 11.69 7.40
N ALA A 95 -15.34 12.91 7.93
CA ALA A 95 -14.15 13.67 8.29
C ALA A 95 -13.26 12.88 9.25
N THR A 96 -11.96 12.91 9.00
CA THR A 96 -10.97 12.17 9.79
C THR A 96 -10.01 13.10 10.52
N SER A 97 -9.51 12.64 11.66
CA SER A 97 -8.51 13.35 12.45
C SER A 97 -7.07 12.97 12.09
N ARG A 98 -6.85 11.85 11.40
CA ARG A 98 -5.53 11.37 10.95
C ARG A 98 -5.70 10.48 9.74
N VAL A 99 -4.71 10.49 8.86
CA VAL A 99 -4.66 9.66 7.66
C VAL A 99 -3.40 8.79 7.65
N TYR A 100 -3.56 7.53 7.24
CA TYR A 100 -2.48 6.62 6.92
C TYR A 100 -2.57 6.28 5.43
N ALA A 101 -1.48 6.44 4.69
CA ALA A 101 -1.46 6.26 3.25
C ALA A 101 -0.21 5.48 2.81
N PRO A 102 -0.23 4.80 1.66
CA PRO A 102 0.97 4.11 1.16
C PRO A 102 2.08 5.12 0.83
N ALA A 103 3.33 4.75 1.09
CA ALA A 103 4.48 5.54 0.68
C ALA A 103 4.71 5.51 -0.84
N GLY A 104 4.12 4.55 -1.55
CA GLY A 104 4.26 4.38 -2.99
C GLY A 104 5.65 3.91 -3.39
N LEU A 105 6.28 3.06 -2.56
CA LEU A 105 7.57 2.45 -2.85
C LEU A 105 7.41 1.41 -3.96
N GLY A 106 8.38 1.32 -4.89
CA GLY A 106 8.36 0.33 -5.96
C GLY A 106 7.52 0.70 -7.19
N ASN A 107 7.29 2.00 -7.44
CA ASN A 107 6.71 2.53 -8.68
C ASN A 107 5.26 2.09 -8.97
N ASN A 108 4.44 1.85 -7.94
CA ASN A 108 3.01 1.67 -8.13
C ASN A 108 2.32 3.03 -8.29
N THR A 109 1.87 3.33 -9.50
CA THR A 109 1.30 4.64 -9.85
C THR A 109 0.04 5.00 -9.04
N ASP A 110 -0.75 4.02 -8.63
CA ASP A 110 -1.95 4.25 -7.81
C ASP A 110 -1.57 4.57 -6.37
N HIS A 111 -0.56 3.90 -5.81
CA HIS A 111 -0.02 4.23 -4.51
C HIS A 111 0.62 5.63 -4.49
N GLU A 112 1.34 6.00 -5.55
CA GLU A 112 1.90 7.35 -5.72
C GLU A 112 0.80 8.42 -5.74
N LEU A 113 -0.30 8.18 -6.46
CA LEU A 113 -1.44 9.12 -6.50
C LEU A 113 -2.06 9.29 -5.11
N VAL A 114 -2.23 8.21 -4.35
CA VAL A 114 -2.74 8.27 -2.97
C VAL A 114 -1.76 9.03 -2.07
N ARG A 115 -0.44 8.80 -2.19
CA ARG A 115 0.58 9.56 -1.48
C ARG A 115 0.50 11.06 -1.79
N TRP A 116 0.40 11.44 -3.05
CA TRP A 116 0.29 12.86 -3.44
C TRP A 116 -0.99 13.49 -2.87
N TYR A 117 -2.09 12.76 -2.86
CA TYR A 117 -3.30 13.24 -2.22
C TYR A 117 -3.13 13.37 -0.70
N ALA A 118 -2.49 12.42 -0.05
CA ALA A 118 -2.17 12.48 1.38
C ALA A 118 -1.34 13.73 1.73
N ARG A 119 -0.40 14.15 0.87
CA ARG A 119 0.32 15.44 1.03
C ARG A 119 -0.61 16.66 0.94
N VAL A 120 -1.63 16.61 0.09
CA VAL A 120 -2.64 17.69 0.06
C VAL A 120 -3.37 17.76 1.39
N LEU A 121 -3.72 16.63 1.97
CA LEU A 121 -4.36 16.56 3.29
C LEU A 121 -3.44 17.10 4.40
N ALA A 122 -2.15 16.72 4.38
CA ALA A 122 -1.16 17.25 5.34
C ALA A 122 -1.06 18.78 5.26
N ARG A 123 -1.04 19.36 4.06
CA ARG A 123 -1.05 20.83 3.86
C ARG A 123 -2.35 21.49 4.33
N ARG A 124 -3.45 20.76 4.42
CA ARG A 124 -4.72 21.21 5.03
C ARG A 124 -4.73 21.09 6.55
N GLY A 125 -3.61 20.65 7.16
CA GLY A 125 -3.45 20.52 8.61
C GLY A 125 -3.93 19.17 9.17
N ILE A 126 -4.22 18.18 8.33
CA ILE A 126 -4.56 16.83 8.76
C ILE A 126 -3.27 16.04 8.98
N PRO A 127 -3.01 15.51 10.18
CA PRO A 127 -1.87 14.63 10.42
C PRO A 127 -1.88 13.42 9.49
N VAL A 128 -0.76 13.18 8.80
CA VAL A 128 -0.60 12.07 7.86
C VAL A 128 0.61 11.24 8.23
N SER A 129 0.46 9.91 8.19
CA SER A 129 1.56 8.97 8.21
C SER A 129 1.58 8.18 6.90
N LEU A 130 2.77 8.03 6.31
CA LEU A 130 2.97 7.13 5.17
C LEU A 130 3.49 5.78 5.68
N TYR A 131 3.02 4.69 5.11
CA TYR A 131 3.49 3.34 5.44
C TYR A 131 4.22 2.68 4.26
N ALA A 132 5.18 1.81 4.59
CA ALA A 132 5.87 0.99 3.59
C ALA A 132 4.91 -0.06 3.03
N ASP A 133 4.74 -0.06 1.72
CA ASP A 133 3.74 -0.85 1.01
C ASP A 133 4.28 -2.20 0.53
N LEU A 134 3.79 -3.28 1.12
CA LEU A 134 4.07 -4.66 0.72
C LEU A 134 3.33 -5.02 -0.59
N PRO A 135 3.91 -5.84 -1.44
CA PRO A 135 5.23 -6.48 -1.33
C PRO A 135 6.37 -5.62 -1.89
N TYR A 136 6.07 -4.47 -2.44
CA TYR A 136 6.97 -3.68 -3.28
C TYR A 136 8.24 -3.26 -2.52
N CYS A 137 8.11 -2.85 -1.27
CA CYS A 137 9.24 -2.36 -0.48
C CYS A 137 10.19 -3.48 -0.03
N VAL A 138 9.73 -4.74 0.04
CA VAL A 138 10.50 -5.87 0.60
C VAL A 138 10.98 -6.88 -0.44
N VAL A 139 10.97 -6.54 -1.73
CA VAL A 139 11.46 -7.43 -2.81
C VAL A 139 12.89 -7.93 -2.55
N HIS A 140 13.68 -7.16 -1.81
CA HIS A 140 15.05 -7.51 -1.40
C HIS A 140 15.18 -7.79 0.09
N GLY A 141 14.09 -7.76 0.86
CA GLY A 141 14.08 -7.88 2.33
C GLY A 141 13.97 -6.53 3.02
N TRP A 142 13.97 -6.55 4.35
CA TRP A 142 14.02 -5.34 5.16
C TRP A 142 15.47 -4.82 5.25
N PRO A 143 15.68 -3.50 5.33
CA PRO A 143 17.00 -2.95 5.54
C PRO A 143 17.45 -3.16 6.99
N HIS A 144 18.76 -3.12 7.22
CA HIS A 144 19.37 -3.33 8.53
C HIS A 144 18.74 -2.46 9.64
N TRP A 145 18.41 -1.22 9.34
CA TRP A 145 17.82 -0.29 10.32
C TRP A 145 16.37 -0.66 10.72
N VAL A 146 15.72 -1.60 10.02
CA VAL A 146 14.39 -2.14 10.37
C VAL A 146 14.49 -3.43 11.16
N ASP A 147 15.20 -4.42 10.63
CA ASP A 147 15.21 -5.79 11.20
C ASP A 147 16.44 -6.11 12.04
N GLY A 148 17.45 -5.24 12.01
CA GLY A 148 18.71 -5.43 12.73
C GLY A 148 19.59 -6.54 12.17
N SER A 149 19.28 -7.05 10.96
CA SER A 149 20.06 -8.09 10.31
C SER A 149 21.47 -7.61 9.99
N GLU A 150 22.45 -8.51 10.03
CA GLU A 150 23.78 -8.19 9.53
C GLU A 150 23.73 -7.93 8.02
N PRO A 151 24.46 -6.90 7.53
CA PRO A 151 24.50 -6.61 6.11
C PRO A 151 24.99 -7.82 5.31
N ASP A 152 24.23 -8.22 4.29
CA ASP A 152 24.65 -9.27 3.36
C ASP A 152 25.81 -8.76 2.49
N SER A 153 26.94 -9.47 2.51
CA SER A 153 28.13 -9.12 1.72
C SER A 153 27.88 -9.17 0.20
N HIS A 154 26.82 -9.82 -0.25
CA HIS A 154 26.47 -10.00 -1.66
C HIS A 154 25.30 -9.13 -2.11
N ARG A 155 24.53 -8.59 -1.17
CA ARG A 155 23.33 -7.80 -1.45
C ARG A 155 23.18 -6.65 -0.46
N ASP A 156 23.42 -5.44 -0.94
CA ASP A 156 23.20 -4.21 -0.15
C ASP A 156 21.72 -3.83 -0.16
N VAL A 157 20.95 -4.41 0.77
CA VAL A 157 19.51 -4.13 0.92
C VAL A 157 19.28 -2.67 1.31
N ASP A 158 20.15 -2.10 2.13
CA ASP A 158 20.06 -0.68 2.51
C ASP A 158 20.25 0.25 1.32
N ALA A 159 21.09 -0.12 0.34
CA ALA A 159 21.22 0.66 -0.90
C ALA A 159 19.95 0.61 -1.74
N PHE A 160 19.29 -0.55 -1.84
CA PHE A 160 17.99 -0.65 -2.52
C PHE A 160 16.95 0.25 -1.85
N TRP A 161 16.86 0.20 -0.53
CA TRP A 161 15.95 1.06 0.21
C TRP A 161 16.25 2.54 0.05
N ARG A 162 17.52 2.93 0.09
CA ARG A 162 17.91 4.33 -0.22
C ARG A 162 17.42 4.77 -1.59
N THR A 163 17.50 3.89 -2.60
CA THR A 163 17.00 4.20 -3.95
C THR A 163 15.49 4.43 -3.96
N PHE A 164 14.71 3.57 -3.29
CA PHE A 164 13.26 3.77 -3.16
C PHE A 164 12.93 5.09 -2.44
N LEU A 165 13.66 5.40 -1.38
CA LEU A 165 13.41 6.62 -0.59
C LEU A 165 13.76 7.89 -1.34
N LEU A 166 14.72 7.85 -2.30
CA LEU A 166 15.02 9.00 -3.17
C LEU A 166 13.84 9.41 -4.05
N ASP A 167 12.94 8.48 -4.38
CA ASP A 167 11.72 8.77 -5.14
C ASP A 167 10.60 9.37 -4.27
N VAL A 168 10.82 9.43 -2.95
CA VAL A 168 9.91 10.02 -1.97
C VAL A 168 10.69 11.00 -1.10
N PRO A 169 10.91 12.25 -1.58
CA PRO A 169 11.80 13.22 -0.93
C PRO A 169 11.49 13.50 0.54
N GLU A 170 10.23 13.33 0.94
CA GLU A 170 9.80 13.49 2.33
C GLU A 170 10.35 12.43 3.27
N LEU A 171 10.82 11.30 2.72
CA LEU A 171 11.35 10.17 3.47
C LEU A 171 12.88 10.12 3.45
N GLU A 172 13.56 11.11 2.83
CA GLU A 172 15.04 11.16 2.77
C GLU A 172 15.68 11.16 4.17
N GLU A 173 14.96 11.67 5.16
CA GLU A 173 15.41 11.64 6.54
C GLU A 173 14.88 10.37 7.24
N LEU A 174 15.61 9.28 7.14
CA LEU A 174 15.35 8.02 7.87
C LEU A 174 15.14 8.20 9.38
N ARG A 175 15.50 9.36 9.93
CA ARG A 175 15.37 9.72 11.35
C ARG A 175 13.93 9.72 11.86
N ASN A 176 12.96 9.89 10.97
CA ASN A 176 11.53 9.97 11.33
C ASN A 176 10.79 8.64 11.10
N ALA A 177 11.50 7.58 10.68
CA ALA A 177 10.89 6.28 10.51
C ALA A 177 10.52 5.68 11.88
N ARG A 178 9.29 5.20 11.99
CA ARG A 178 8.84 4.36 13.10
C ARG A 178 8.72 2.94 12.61
N THR A 179 9.40 2.02 13.29
CA THR A 179 9.28 0.59 13.04
C THR A 179 8.43 -0.03 14.14
N GLU A 180 7.29 -0.57 13.78
CA GLU A 180 6.46 -1.41 14.63
C GLU A 180 6.91 -2.87 14.45
N ARG A 181 7.22 -3.54 15.57
CA ARG A 181 7.59 -4.95 15.58
C ARG A 181 6.43 -5.78 16.10
N LEU A 182 5.89 -6.62 15.25
CA LEU A 182 4.89 -7.61 15.63
C LEU A 182 5.58 -8.81 16.29
N ASP A 183 4.95 -9.33 17.33
CA ASP A 183 5.32 -10.65 17.87
C ASP A 183 4.97 -11.78 16.87
N ASP A 184 5.38 -12.99 17.21
CA ASP A 184 5.22 -14.13 16.31
C ASP A 184 3.75 -14.47 16.04
N GLU A 185 2.87 -14.31 17.03
CA GLU A 185 1.45 -14.56 16.91
C GLU A 185 0.80 -13.55 15.95
N ARG A 186 1.07 -12.25 16.14
CA ARG A 186 0.54 -11.18 15.28
C ARG A 186 1.10 -11.25 13.86
N ALA A 187 2.38 -11.59 13.69
CA ALA A 187 2.98 -11.79 12.38
C ALA A 187 2.38 -12.98 11.64
N ALA A 188 2.15 -14.10 12.35
CA ALA A 188 1.47 -15.27 11.78
C ALA A 188 0.01 -14.96 11.41
N ALA A 189 -0.72 -14.22 12.25
CA ALA A 189 -2.07 -13.77 11.98
C ALA A 189 -2.13 -12.85 10.74
N LYS A 190 -1.21 -11.90 10.63
CA LYS A 190 -1.05 -11.04 9.44
C LYS A 190 -0.87 -11.87 8.17
N LEU A 191 0.07 -12.82 8.19
CA LEU A 191 0.32 -13.71 7.05
C LEU A 191 -0.90 -14.57 6.71
N ALA A 192 -1.61 -15.09 7.71
CA ALA A 192 -2.85 -15.85 7.49
C ALA A 192 -3.93 -14.98 6.82
N ALA A 193 -4.10 -13.75 7.26
CA ALA A 193 -5.03 -12.80 6.65
C ALA A 193 -4.61 -12.42 5.22
N MET A 194 -3.31 -12.24 4.95
CA MET A 194 -2.82 -11.98 3.58
C MET A 194 -3.08 -13.16 2.63
N ARG A 195 -3.04 -14.40 3.11
CA ARG A 195 -3.37 -15.59 2.31
C ARG A 195 -4.86 -15.66 1.93
N THR A 196 -5.72 -14.86 2.55
CA THR A 196 -7.13 -14.74 2.14
C THR A 196 -7.27 -14.11 0.76
N TYR A 197 -6.28 -13.35 0.29
CA TYR A 197 -6.22 -12.80 -1.07
C TYR A 197 -5.80 -13.88 -2.08
N ARG A 198 -6.58 -14.95 -2.18
CA ARG A 198 -6.32 -16.19 -2.96
C ARG A 198 -6.03 -15.91 -4.42
N THR A 199 -6.72 -14.91 -4.99
CA THR A 199 -6.58 -14.52 -6.40
C THR A 199 -5.28 -13.81 -6.72
N GLN A 200 -4.54 -13.33 -5.71
CA GLN A 200 -3.35 -12.51 -5.91
C GLN A 200 -2.12 -13.06 -5.18
N PHE A 201 -2.28 -13.62 -3.99
CA PHE A 201 -1.18 -13.96 -3.09
C PHE A 201 -0.10 -14.81 -3.77
N SER A 202 -0.48 -15.93 -4.39
CA SER A 202 0.48 -16.85 -5.03
C SER A 202 1.25 -16.19 -6.17
N SER A 203 0.60 -15.34 -6.98
CA SER A 203 1.24 -14.65 -8.10
C SER A 203 2.19 -13.55 -7.63
N LEU A 204 1.82 -12.82 -6.57
CA LEU A 204 2.69 -11.82 -5.96
C LEU A 204 3.88 -12.46 -5.25
N ASP A 205 3.64 -13.54 -4.51
CA ASP A 205 4.69 -14.29 -3.82
C ASP A 205 5.70 -14.89 -4.80
N GLY A 206 5.21 -15.52 -5.89
CA GLY A 206 6.06 -16.01 -6.97
C GLY A 206 6.86 -14.91 -7.66
N GLY A 207 6.27 -13.74 -7.87
CA GLY A 207 6.95 -12.56 -8.43
C GLY A 207 8.01 -11.96 -7.51
N THR A 208 7.96 -12.26 -6.22
CA THR A 208 8.93 -11.82 -5.20
C THR A 208 9.82 -12.96 -4.68
N ALA A 209 9.95 -14.05 -5.43
CA ALA A 209 10.75 -15.23 -5.06
C ALA A 209 10.38 -15.84 -3.68
N GLY A 210 9.08 -15.82 -3.34
CA GLY A 210 8.56 -16.43 -2.10
C GLY A 210 8.71 -15.56 -0.85
N ILE A 211 9.03 -14.28 -1.00
CA ILE A 211 9.27 -13.39 0.15
C ILE A 211 8.02 -13.15 0.97
N LEU A 212 6.83 -13.12 0.34
CA LEU A 212 5.56 -12.95 1.05
C LEU A 212 5.17 -14.16 1.90
N SER A 213 5.64 -15.35 1.55
CA SER A 213 5.44 -16.56 2.36
C SER A 213 6.40 -16.62 3.56
N ASN A 214 7.42 -15.77 3.60
CA ASN A 214 8.36 -15.70 4.71
C ASN A 214 7.76 -14.94 5.90
N ALA A 215 7.43 -15.64 6.98
CA ALA A 215 6.83 -15.05 8.18
C ALA A 215 7.70 -13.92 8.81
N ALA A 216 9.03 -13.97 8.64
CA ALA A 216 9.92 -12.95 9.19
C ALA A 216 9.68 -11.56 8.58
N ILE A 217 9.24 -11.50 7.30
CA ILE A 217 8.92 -10.25 6.62
C ILE A 217 7.72 -9.54 7.27
N HIS A 218 6.76 -10.31 7.79
CA HIS A 218 5.54 -9.77 8.37
C HIS A 218 5.71 -9.27 9.81
N ARG A 219 6.90 -9.44 10.40
CA ARG A 219 7.21 -8.96 11.76
C ARG A 219 7.38 -7.45 11.85
N PHE A 220 7.57 -6.77 10.74
CA PHE A 220 7.87 -5.34 10.74
C PHE A 220 6.87 -4.56 9.91
N GLU A 221 6.54 -3.37 10.39
CA GLU A 221 5.76 -2.35 9.70
C GLU A 221 6.50 -1.04 9.88
N VAL A 222 6.73 -0.33 8.79
CA VAL A 222 7.48 0.94 8.81
C VAL A 222 6.56 2.06 8.40
N MET A 223 6.58 3.15 9.16
CA MET A 223 5.78 4.35 8.90
C MET A 223 6.60 5.61 9.10
N TRP A 224 6.26 6.66 8.35
CA TRP A 224 6.85 8.00 8.44
C TRP A 224 5.75 9.03 8.63
N ASP A 225 5.88 9.91 9.62
CA ASP A 225 4.95 11.02 9.76
C ASP A 225 5.35 12.13 8.77
N LEU A 226 4.39 12.58 7.93
CA LEU A 226 4.62 13.66 6.99
C LEU A 226 4.72 15.00 7.71
N ASP A 227 5.79 15.73 7.44
CA ASP A 227 5.90 17.12 7.84
C ASP A 227 5.08 18.00 6.86
N ALA A 228 4.05 18.68 7.38
CA ALA A 228 3.22 19.58 6.60
C ALA A 228 4.00 20.77 6.02
N THR A 229 5.19 21.07 6.55
CA THR A 229 6.07 22.19 6.14
C THR A 229 7.08 21.80 5.07
N ALA A 230 7.18 20.50 4.73
CA ALA A 230 8.10 20.03 3.70
C ALA A 230 7.85 20.74 2.35
N PRO A 231 8.89 21.22 1.66
CA PRO A 231 8.73 21.94 0.40
C PRO A 231 8.04 21.08 -0.65
N PRO A 232 7.25 21.67 -1.57
CA PRO A 232 6.65 20.92 -2.65
C PRO A 232 7.75 20.28 -3.50
N ASP A 233 7.46 19.04 -3.98
CA ASP A 233 8.31 18.39 -4.97
C ASP A 233 8.76 19.39 -6.04
N ARG A 234 10.05 19.51 -6.24
CA ARG A 234 10.54 20.16 -7.46
C ARG A 234 10.06 19.25 -8.59
N GLU A 235 9.18 19.76 -9.45
CA GLU A 235 8.78 19.10 -10.68
C GLU A 235 10.05 18.54 -11.35
N ARG A 236 10.31 17.26 -11.19
CA ARG A 236 11.29 16.58 -12.01
C ARG A 236 10.71 16.59 -13.42
N LYS A 237 11.16 17.55 -14.24
CA LYS A 237 10.98 17.51 -15.68
C LYS A 237 11.41 16.11 -16.12
N ARG A 238 10.42 15.33 -16.56
CA ARG A 238 10.67 14.09 -17.30
C ARG A 238 11.54 14.46 -18.49
N ARG A 239 12.80 14.06 -18.46
CA ARG A 239 13.65 14.00 -19.64
C ARG A 239 13.50 12.63 -20.26
#